data_87ecd8015638b1e69682cd452a937e56
#
_entry.id   87ecd8015638b1e69682cd452a937e56
#
_cell.length_a   1.000
_cell.length_b   1.000
_cell.length_c   1.000
_cell.angle_alpha   90.00
_cell.angle_beta   90.00
_cell.angle_gamma   90.00
#
_symmetry.space_group_name_H-M   'P 1'
#
loop_
_entity.id
_entity.type
_entity.pdbx_description
1 polymer ?
#
loop_
_entity_poly.entity_id
_entity_poly.type
_entity_poly.pdbx_seq_one_letter_code
_entity_poly.pdbx_strand_id
1 'polypeptide(L)'
;MENNQQSKYETKLKSIIEKLNSLNYIIDSEGNLISSIPSINHRHINMDKYKMILEIIYKYIKYNLYLKYDMKKIYILPPSKDNFWSSKLIEKTSSYMINKLILFINEPNKKLGVFSKSNLLFDNIHKTCIFPLIEFSESKNIPLIILNPKNNFDVYLNNFWKIYIKKELKYLRNISIIVFGMSSFSLIKLLRNNKRDFEENITKIFMINSKHKKYYNILGDDLKKQFNNKCVNYILSDEPIGQIINSSTDSLE
;
A
#
# COMPACT_ATOMS: atom_id res chain seq x y z
N MET A 1 25.55 -8.43 -11.74
CA MET A 1 24.89 -8.76 -10.45
C MET A 1 23.35 -8.87 -10.58
N GLU A 2 22.69 -8.06 -11.39
CA GLU A 2 21.23 -8.08 -11.57
C GLU A 2 20.69 -9.42 -12.10
N ASN A 3 21.31 -10.03 -13.10
CA ASN A 3 20.87 -11.31 -13.67
C ASN A 3 20.82 -12.47 -12.65
N ASN A 4 21.72 -12.47 -11.67
CA ASN A 4 21.76 -13.52 -10.64
C ASN A 4 20.61 -13.35 -9.62
N GLN A 5 20.16 -12.14 -9.41
CA GLN A 5 19.09 -11.83 -8.48
C GLN A 5 17.71 -12.12 -9.08
N GLN A 6 17.54 -11.85 -10.36
CA GLN A 6 16.31 -12.14 -11.12
C GLN A 6 16.06 -13.66 -11.20
N SER A 7 17.06 -14.44 -11.60
CA SER A 7 16.98 -15.91 -11.63
C SER A 7 16.61 -16.51 -10.25
N LYS A 8 17.15 -15.96 -9.17
CA LYS A 8 16.81 -16.38 -7.80
C LYS A 8 15.35 -16.10 -7.44
N TYR A 9 14.79 -14.98 -7.89
CA TYR A 9 13.38 -14.66 -7.64
C TYR A 9 12.44 -15.52 -8.48
N GLU A 10 12.78 -15.79 -9.73
CA GLU A 10 12.02 -16.69 -10.62
C GLU A 10 11.93 -18.11 -10.03
N THR A 11 13.06 -18.65 -9.58
CA THR A 11 13.10 -19.96 -8.90
C THR A 11 12.22 -19.99 -7.66
N LYS A 12 12.23 -18.91 -6.87
CA LYS A 12 11.37 -18.81 -5.68
C LYS A 12 9.91 -18.68 -6.04
N LEU A 13 9.54 -17.94 -7.08
CA LEU A 13 8.16 -17.82 -7.53
C LEU A 13 7.65 -19.19 -8.01
N LYS A 14 8.44 -19.94 -8.78
CA LYS A 14 8.12 -21.30 -9.19
C LYS A 14 7.85 -22.21 -7.99
N SER A 15 8.75 -22.20 -7.00
CA SER A 15 8.56 -22.96 -5.74
C SER A 15 7.30 -22.56 -4.97
N ILE A 16 6.88 -21.30 -5.04
CA ILE A 16 5.64 -20.83 -4.41
C ILE A 16 4.41 -21.39 -5.13
N ILE A 17 4.42 -21.39 -6.46
CA ILE A 17 3.34 -21.97 -7.27
C ILE A 17 3.25 -23.47 -7.03
N GLU A 18 4.37 -24.19 -7.01
CA GLU A 18 4.40 -25.64 -6.71
C GLU A 18 3.81 -25.95 -5.33
N LYS A 19 4.12 -25.14 -4.30
CA LYS A 19 3.52 -25.29 -2.97
C LYS A 19 2.02 -25.02 -2.97
N LEU A 20 1.54 -24.08 -3.76
CA LEU A 20 0.11 -23.82 -3.88
C LEU A 20 -0.60 -25.01 -4.55
N ASN A 21 0.01 -25.55 -5.61
CA ASN A 21 -0.47 -26.73 -6.31
C ASN A 21 -0.54 -27.97 -5.39
N SER A 22 0.45 -28.14 -4.50
CA SER A 22 0.44 -29.24 -3.51
C SER A 22 -0.69 -29.14 -2.49
N LEU A 23 -1.27 -27.96 -2.33
CA LEU A 23 -2.48 -27.74 -1.53
C LEU A 23 -3.77 -27.84 -2.34
N ASN A 24 -3.67 -28.23 -3.61
CA ASN A 24 -4.77 -28.29 -4.58
C ASN A 24 -5.37 -26.92 -4.94
N TYR A 25 -4.52 -25.90 -5.06
CA TYR A 25 -4.91 -24.56 -5.52
C TYR A 25 -3.99 -24.08 -6.62
N ILE A 26 -4.56 -23.35 -7.57
CA ILE A 26 -3.84 -22.67 -8.64
C ILE A 26 -4.26 -21.20 -8.68
N ILE A 27 -3.37 -20.34 -9.16
CA ILE A 27 -3.70 -18.97 -9.54
C ILE A 27 -3.80 -18.96 -11.07
N ASP A 28 -4.97 -18.63 -11.60
CA ASP A 28 -5.17 -18.54 -13.04
C ASP A 28 -4.56 -17.27 -13.65
N SER A 29 -4.66 -17.13 -14.97
CA SER A 29 -4.13 -15.97 -15.70
C SER A 29 -4.78 -14.64 -15.30
N GLU A 30 -6.01 -14.68 -14.79
CA GLU A 30 -6.75 -13.52 -14.34
C GLU A 30 -6.44 -13.14 -12.89
N GLY A 31 -5.77 -14.03 -12.13
CA GLY A 31 -5.43 -13.83 -10.73
C GLY A 31 -6.46 -14.40 -9.75
N ASN A 32 -7.38 -15.26 -10.21
CA ASN A 32 -8.30 -15.95 -9.33
C ASN A 32 -7.62 -17.15 -8.67
N LEU A 33 -7.89 -17.36 -7.39
CA LEU A 33 -7.47 -18.57 -6.69
C LEU A 33 -8.52 -19.67 -6.91
N ILE A 34 -8.15 -20.71 -7.62
CA ILE A 34 -9.04 -21.81 -8.01
C ILE A 34 -8.60 -23.09 -7.31
N SER A 35 -9.57 -23.84 -6.76
CA SER A 35 -9.30 -25.20 -6.31
C SER A 35 -9.17 -26.14 -7.52
N SER A 36 -8.09 -26.92 -7.56
CA SER A 36 -7.94 -27.99 -8.55
C SER A 36 -8.86 -29.20 -8.30
N ILE A 37 -9.52 -29.24 -7.14
CA ILE A 37 -10.52 -30.26 -6.78
C ILE A 37 -11.90 -29.61 -6.80
N PRO A 38 -12.79 -29.98 -7.76
CA PRO A 38 -14.09 -29.33 -7.94
C PRO A 38 -15.04 -29.36 -6.73
N SER A 39 -14.87 -30.34 -5.84
CA SER A 39 -15.72 -30.53 -4.65
C SER A 39 -15.31 -29.67 -3.45
N ILE A 40 -14.18 -28.98 -3.49
CA ILE A 40 -13.75 -28.14 -2.37
C ILE A 40 -14.40 -26.76 -2.48
N ASN A 41 -15.40 -26.54 -1.63
CA ASN A 41 -15.95 -25.22 -1.40
C ASN A 41 -14.97 -24.42 -0.54
N HIS A 42 -14.46 -23.29 -1.04
CA HIS A 42 -13.53 -22.40 -0.32
C HIS A 42 -14.04 -21.96 1.06
N ARG A 43 -15.37 -21.96 1.28
CA ARG A 43 -15.99 -21.57 2.55
C ARG A 43 -15.75 -22.58 3.69
N HIS A 44 -15.31 -23.80 3.39
CA HIS A 44 -15.06 -24.88 4.36
C HIS A 44 -13.58 -25.24 4.50
N ILE A 45 -12.68 -24.29 4.19
CA ILE A 45 -11.25 -24.51 4.37
C ILE A 45 -10.93 -24.56 5.87
N ASN A 46 -10.23 -25.62 6.31
CA ASN A 46 -9.66 -25.68 7.66
C ASN A 46 -8.76 -24.44 7.90
N MET A 47 -8.84 -23.88 9.11
CA MET A 47 -8.13 -22.65 9.51
C MET A 47 -6.61 -22.75 9.27
N ASP A 48 -6.00 -23.91 9.47
CA ASP A 48 -4.54 -24.05 9.26
C ASP A 48 -4.19 -24.05 7.77
N LYS A 49 -4.97 -24.74 6.95
CA LYS A 49 -4.84 -24.69 5.50
C LYS A 49 -5.08 -23.27 4.97
N TYR A 50 -6.08 -22.56 5.51
CA TYR A 50 -6.36 -21.15 5.21
C TYR A 50 -5.12 -20.27 5.47
N LYS A 51 -4.50 -20.38 6.65
CA LYS A 51 -3.27 -19.64 7.00
C LYS A 51 -2.11 -19.97 6.07
N MET A 52 -1.93 -21.27 5.74
CA MET A 52 -0.88 -21.69 4.81
C MET A 52 -1.04 -21.07 3.43
N ILE A 53 -2.24 -21.11 2.87
CA ILE A 53 -2.55 -20.51 1.56
C ILE A 53 -2.29 -19.01 1.59
N LEU A 54 -2.74 -18.29 2.62
CA LEU A 54 -2.47 -16.85 2.77
C LEU A 54 -0.98 -16.54 2.79
N GLU A 55 -0.17 -17.28 3.55
CA GLU A 55 1.28 -17.06 3.60
C GLU A 55 1.95 -17.30 2.23
N ILE A 56 1.44 -18.27 1.45
CA ILE A 56 1.90 -18.52 0.08
C ILE A 56 1.53 -17.33 -0.82
N ILE A 57 0.28 -16.85 -0.76
CA ILE A 57 -0.18 -15.71 -1.55
C ILE A 57 0.60 -14.43 -1.20
N TYR A 58 0.91 -14.19 0.08
CA TYR A 58 1.74 -13.04 0.46
C TYR A 58 3.14 -13.09 -0.16
N LYS A 59 3.72 -14.28 -0.25
CA LYS A 59 4.99 -14.48 -0.95
C LYS A 59 4.83 -14.26 -2.46
N TYR A 60 3.76 -14.77 -3.05
CA TYR A 60 3.42 -14.55 -4.46
C TYR A 60 3.33 -13.05 -4.78
N ILE A 61 2.55 -12.28 -4.01
CA ILE A 61 2.44 -10.82 -4.18
C ILE A 61 3.84 -10.18 -4.09
N LYS A 62 4.60 -10.49 -3.04
CA LYS A 62 5.92 -9.91 -2.82
C LYS A 62 6.89 -10.20 -3.96
N TYR A 63 6.92 -11.41 -4.51
CA TYR A 63 7.84 -11.75 -5.59
C TYR A 63 7.41 -11.12 -6.92
N ASN A 64 6.10 -10.96 -7.16
CA ASN A 64 5.63 -10.22 -8.33
C ASN A 64 6.01 -8.73 -8.27
N LEU A 65 6.09 -8.12 -7.09
CA LEU A 65 6.62 -6.75 -6.98
C LEU A 65 8.03 -6.64 -7.55
N TYR A 66 8.89 -7.64 -7.33
CA TYR A 66 10.24 -7.66 -7.90
C TYR A 66 10.26 -8.04 -9.38
N LEU A 67 9.54 -9.11 -9.77
CA LEU A 67 9.68 -9.73 -11.09
C LEU A 67 8.84 -9.07 -12.16
N LYS A 68 7.55 -8.86 -11.87
CA LYS A 68 6.60 -8.31 -12.83
C LYS A 68 6.67 -6.78 -12.87
N TYR A 69 6.78 -6.15 -11.71
CA TYR A 69 6.67 -4.69 -11.57
C TYR A 69 8.02 -4.00 -11.32
N ASP A 70 9.12 -4.75 -11.30
CA ASP A 70 10.49 -4.23 -11.13
C ASP A 70 10.62 -3.21 -9.98
N MET A 71 9.85 -3.43 -8.91
CA MET A 71 9.91 -2.58 -7.74
C MET A 71 11.12 -2.89 -6.88
N LYS A 72 11.79 -1.87 -6.41
CA LYS A 72 12.98 -2.00 -5.55
C LYS A 72 12.67 -1.72 -4.09
N LYS A 73 13.30 -2.50 -3.23
CA LYS A 73 13.26 -2.29 -1.79
C LYS A 73 14.43 -1.38 -1.37
N ILE A 74 14.10 -0.21 -0.82
CA ILE A 74 15.07 0.79 -0.39
C ILE A 74 15.07 0.91 1.12
N TYR A 75 16.24 1.01 1.74
CA TYR A 75 16.40 1.22 3.17
C TYR A 75 16.54 2.71 3.47
N ILE A 76 15.79 3.20 4.49
CA ILE A 76 15.75 4.63 4.82
C ILE A 76 17.08 5.08 5.44
N LEU A 77 17.60 4.30 6.40
CA LEU A 77 18.85 4.56 7.10
C LEU A 77 19.56 3.23 7.36
N PRO A 78 20.73 2.96 6.80
CA PRO A 78 21.56 1.85 7.25
C PRO A 78 22.16 2.17 8.64
N PRO A 79 22.20 1.23 9.59
CA PRO A 79 21.79 -0.17 9.52
C PRO A 79 20.32 -0.44 9.87
N SER A 80 19.44 0.57 9.86
CA SER A 80 18.02 0.40 10.15
C SER A 80 17.39 -0.67 9.25
N LYS A 81 16.47 -1.45 9.82
CA LYS A 81 15.64 -2.40 9.05
C LYS A 81 14.45 -1.71 8.36
N ASP A 82 14.30 -0.40 8.56
CA ASP A 82 13.22 0.37 7.96
C ASP A 82 13.45 0.53 6.47
N ASN A 83 12.47 0.17 5.70
CA ASN A 83 12.54 0.15 4.26
C ASN A 83 11.17 0.45 3.63
N PHE A 84 11.19 0.84 2.37
CA PHE A 84 10.03 1.04 1.54
C PHE A 84 10.25 0.42 0.16
N TRP A 85 9.19 0.37 -0.64
CA TRP A 85 9.24 -0.10 -2.01
C TRP A 85 9.06 1.06 -2.97
N SER A 86 9.92 1.11 -3.96
CA SER A 86 9.96 2.19 -4.94
C SER A 86 9.79 1.63 -6.34
N SER A 87 8.96 2.27 -7.15
CA SER A 87 8.87 1.95 -8.57
C SER A 87 10.16 2.33 -9.30
N LYS A 88 10.47 1.61 -10.36
CA LYS A 88 11.66 1.84 -11.21
C LYS A 88 11.67 3.24 -11.83
N LEU A 89 10.51 3.87 -11.98
CA LEU A 89 10.41 5.23 -12.51
C LEU A 89 11.23 6.23 -11.70
N ILE A 90 11.37 6.04 -10.37
CA ILE A 90 12.16 6.93 -9.52
C ILE A 90 13.66 6.84 -9.86
N GLU A 91 14.16 5.66 -10.20
CA GLU A 91 15.58 5.50 -10.53
C GLU A 91 15.91 5.96 -11.95
N LYS A 92 14.99 5.74 -12.88
CA LYS A 92 15.16 6.14 -14.30
C LYS A 92 15.05 7.65 -14.51
N THR A 93 14.38 8.33 -13.58
CA THR A 93 14.10 9.77 -13.69
C THR A 93 14.99 10.52 -12.73
N SER A 94 15.75 11.47 -13.21
CA SER A 94 16.56 12.34 -12.36
C SER A 94 15.65 13.03 -11.32
N SER A 95 16.10 13.10 -10.07
CA SER A 95 15.28 13.59 -8.94
C SER A 95 14.66 14.98 -9.16
N TYR A 96 15.32 15.84 -9.93
CA TYR A 96 14.82 17.17 -10.28
C TYR A 96 13.69 17.16 -11.33
N MET A 97 13.50 16.05 -12.04
CA MET A 97 12.42 15.89 -13.02
C MET A 97 11.17 15.23 -12.41
N ILE A 98 11.29 14.67 -11.21
CA ILE A 98 10.17 14.06 -10.50
C ILE A 98 9.36 15.17 -9.84
N ASN A 99 8.25 15.55 -10.45
CA ASN A 99 7.34 16.56 -9.91
C ASN A 99 6.01 15.99 -9.38
N LYS A 100 5.73 14.71 -9.64
CA LYS A 100 4.52 13.98 -9.17
C LYS A 100 4.94 12.70 -8.48
N LEU A 101 4.19 12.30 -7.44
CA LEU A 101 4.41 11.07 -6.70
C LEU A 101 3.09 10.53 -6.16
N ILE A 102 2.88 9.23 -6.27
CA ILE A 102 1.89 8.51 -5.48
C ILE A 102 2.61 7.89 -4.28
N LEU A 103 2.20 8.25 -3.08
CA LEU A 103 2.69 7.68 -1.83
C LEU A 103 1.60 6.80 -1.22
N PHE A 104 1.78 5.48 -1.26
CA PHE A 104 0.89 4.53 -0.61
C PHE A 104 1.43 4.17 0.78
N ILE A 105 0.60 4.36 1.81
CA ILE A 105 0.94 4.09 3.20
C ILE A 105 0.08 2.93 3.71
N ASN A 106 0.70 1.75 3.83
CA ASN A 106 0.04 0.56 4.32
C ASN A 106 -0.24 0.66 5.83
N GLU A 107 -1.17 -0.12 6.32
CA GLU A 107 -1.44 -0.22 7.75
C GLU A 107 -0.28 -0.93 8.47
N PRO A 108 0.12 -0.46 9.69
CA PRO A 108 1.21 -1.08 10.44
C PRO A 108 0.95 -2.58 10.68
N ASN A 109 2.00 -3.37 10.59
CA ASN A 109 1.97 -4.83 10.79
C ASN A 109 1.07 -5.62 9.82
N LYS A 110 0.50 -4.99 8.81
CA LYS A 110 -0.17 -5.70 7.73
C LYS A 110 0.84 -6.22 6.70
N LYS A 111 0.44 -7.23 5.98
CA LYS A 111 1.27 -7.77 4.88
C LYS A 111 1.32 -6.75 3.74
N LEU A 112 2.49 -6.64 3.12
CA LEU A 112 2.77 -5.70 2.05
C LEU A 112 1.75 -5.82 0.92
N GLY A 113 1.09 -4.71 0.61
CA GLY A 113 0.17 -4.61 -0.53
C GLY A 113 -1.10 -5.45 -0.42
N VAL A 114 -1.48 -5.91 0.76
CA VAL A 114 -2.70 -6.68 1.00
C VAL A 114 -3.78 -5.80 1.59
N PHE A 115 -4.90 -5.62 0.89
CA PHE A 115 -6.02 -4.80 1.34
C PHE A 115 -7.01 -5.60 2.19
N SER A 116 -7.36 -6.82 1.77
CA SER A 116 -8.29 -7.70 2.48
C SER A 116 -7.82 -9.16 2.40
N LYS A 117 -7.71 -9.82 3.55
CA LYS A 117 -7.32 -11.23 3.60
C LYS A 117 -8.39 -12.16 3.02
N SER A 118 -9.66 -11.87 3.30
CA SER A 118 -10.78 -12.65 2.78
C SER A 118 -10.86 -12.56 1.27
N ASN A 119 -10.79 -11.35 0.73
CA ASN A 119 -10.92 -11.15 -0.71
C ASN A 119 -9.76 -11.76 -1.51
N LEU A 120 -8.55 -11.87 -0.93
CA LEU A 120 -7.45 -12.60 -1.57
C LEU A 120 -7.77 -14.07 -1.85
N LEU A 121 -8.61 -14.70 -1.04
CA LEU A 121 -8.95 -16.12 -1.15
C LEU A 121 -10.26 -16.37 -1.87
N PHE A 122 -11.22 -15.46 -1.74
CA PHE A 122 -12.59 -15.69 -2.21
C PHE A 122 -12.96 -14.83 -3.43
N ASP A 123 -12.06 -13.95 -3.84
CA ASP A 123 -12.23 -13.07 -4.98
C ASP A 123 -10.97 -13.18 -5.86
N ASN A 124 -10.45 -12.11 -6.34
CA ASN A 124 -9.34 -12.06 -7.28
C ASN A 124 -8.10 -11.44 -6.61
N ILE A 125 -6.99 -12.18 -6.54
CA ILE A 125 -5.73 -11.73 -5.92
C ILE A 125 -5.22 -10.45 -6.59
N HIS A 126 -5.27 -10.39 -7.93
CA HIS A 126 -4.75 -9.25 -8.67
C HIS A 126 -5.57 -7.98 -8.43
N LYS A 127 -6.89 -8.08 -8.23
CA LYS A 127 -7.78 -6.93 -7.97
C LYS A 127 -7.78 -6.49 -6.51
N THR A 128 -7.48 -7.39 -5.58
CA THR A 128 -7.61 -7.15 -4.12
C THR A 128 -6.29 -6.87 -3.42
N CYS A 129 -5.22 -6.68 -4.19
CA CYS A 129 -3.90 -6.27 -3.69
C CYS A 129 -3.42 -4.98 -4.36
N ILE A 130 -2.15 -4.65 -4.18
CA ILE A 130 -1.53 -3.39 -4.65
C ILE A 130 -1.34 -3.32 -6.18
N PHE A 131 -1.47 -4.43 -6.92
CA PHE A 131 -1.14 -4.49 -8.35
C PHE A 131 -1.90 -3.47 -9.21
N PRO A 132 -3.24 -3.27 -9.06
CA PRO A 132 -3.95 -2.25 -9.83
C PRO A 132 -3.41 -0.84 -9.62
N LEU A 133 -2.94 -0.52 -8.41
CA LEU A 133 -2.35 0.79 -8.14
C LEU A 133 -0.99 0.94 -8.84
N ILE A 134 -0.20 -0.12 -8.91
CA ILE A 134 1.08 -0.12 -9.64
C ILE A 134 0.82 0.07 -11.13
N GLU A 135 -0.08 -0.72 -11.71
CA GLU A 135 -0.45 -0.64 -13.13
C GLU A 135 -1.02 0.74 -13.50
N PHE A 136 -1.84 1.32 -12.62
CA PHE A 136 -2.29 2.71 -12.78
C PHE A 136 -1.12 3.70 -12.76
N SER A 137 -0.19 3.58 -11.81
CA SER A 137 0.96 4.47 -11.69
C SER A 137 1.85 4.40 -12.94
N GLU A 138 2.09 3.20 -13.46
CA GLU A 138 2.84 2.97 -14.69
C GLU A 138 2.12 3.55 -15.92
N SER A 139 0.82 3.31 -16.06
CA SER A 139 0.02 3.82 -17.18
C SER A 139 -0.02 5.35 -17.25
N LYS A 140 0.10 6.01 -16.10
CA LYS A 140 0.14 7.47 -15.98
C LYS A 140 1.55 8.03 -15.94
N ASN A 141 2.57 7.18 -15.97
CA ASN A 141 3.98 7.55 -15.80
C ASN A 141 4.20 8.40 -14.52
N ILE A 142 3.55 8.02 -13.41
CA ILE A 142 3.68 8.66 -12.11
C ILE A 142 4.42 7.68 -11.17
N PRO A 143 5.58 8.06 -10.60
CA PRO A 143 6.27 7.24 -9.63
C PRO A 143 5.40 6.83 -8.45
N LEU A 144 5.57 5.59 -7.97
CA LEU A 144 4.88 5.05 -6.81
C LEU A 144 5.89 4.63 -5.72
N ILE A 145 5.62 5.03 -4.50
CA ILE A 145 6.30 4.55 -3.30
C ILE A 145 5.30 3.85 -2.39
N ILE A 146 5.66 2.67 -1.90
CA ILE A 146 4.86 1.89 -0.96
C ILE A 146 5.58 1.82 0.38
N LEU A 147 5.01 2.44 1.40
CA LEU A 147 5.46 2.35 2.77
C LEU A 147 4.76 1.18 3.46
N ASN A 148 5.54 0.30 4.07
CA ASN A 148 5.04 -0.85 4.83
C ASN A 148 5.68 -0.90 6.22
N PRO A 149 5.25 0.01 7.13
CA PRO A 149 5.84 0.15 8.44
C PRO A 149 5.59 -1.08 9.31
N LYS A 150 6.56 -1.44 10.14
CA LYS A 150 6.44 -2.55 11.09
C LYS A 150 6.14 -2.04 12.50
N ASN A 151 7.10 -1.31 13.08
CA ASN A 151 7.03 -0.78 14.43
C ASN A 151 7.33 0.72 14.42
N ASN A 152 6.94 1.44 15.50
CA ASN A 152 7.20 2.88 15.65
C ASN A 152 6.88 3.70 14.40
N PHE A 153 5.63 3.53 13.93
CA PHE A 153 5.21 4.08 12.65
C PHE A 153 5.42 5.60 12.54
N ASP A 154 5.19 6.34 13.61
CA ASP A 154 5.41 7.80 13.62
C ASP A 154 6.88 8.14 13.32
N VAL A 155 7.81 7.43 13.97
CA VAL A 155 9.26 7.61 13.76
C VAL A 155 9.65 7.22 12.31
N TYR A 156 9.15 6.07 11.86
CA TYR A 156 9.39 5.59 10.51
C TYR A 156 8.93 6.62 9.46
N LEU A 157 7.70 7.11 9.58
CA LEU A 157 7.11 8.04 8.62
C LEU A 157 7.83 9.40 8.63
N ASN A 158 8.18 9.92 9.82
CA ASN A 158 8.95 11.15 9.95
C ASN A 158 10.37 11.03 9.34
N ASN A 159 11.06 9.91 9.58
CA ASN A 159 12.38 9.65 8.99
C ASN A 159 12.30 9.55 7.47
N PHE A 160 11.33 8.79 6.95
CA PHE A 160 11.09 8.70 5.51
C PHE A 160 10.86 10.09 4.91
N TRP A 161 9.97 10.89 5.51
CA TRP A 161 9.66 12.23 5.03
C TRP A 161 10.88 13.14 5.02
N LYS A 162 11.60 13.21 6.15
CA LYS A 162 12.78 14.08 6.32
C LYS A 162 13.92 13.70 5.38
N ILE A 163 14.21 12.40 5.26
CA ILE A 163 15.39 11.92 4.54
C ILE A 163 15.08 11.76 3.06
N TYR A 164 13.96 11.12 2.72
CA TYR A 164 13.70 10.78 1.34
C TYR A 164 12.90 11.88 0.62
N ILE A 165 11.80 12.35 1.18
CA ILE A 165 10.98 13.36 0.50
C ILE A 165 11.71 14.72 0.48
N LYS A 166 12.16 15.21 1.63
CA LYS A 166 12.77 16.56 1.72
C LYS A 166 14.18 16.64 1.14
N LYS A 167 14.98 15.60 1.27
CA LYS A 167 16.38 15.64 0.89
C LYS A 167 16.62 15.06 -0.51
N GLU A 168 16.14 13.84 -0.77
CA GLU A 168 16.38 13.16 -2.05
C GLU A 168 15.42 13.66 -3.15
N LEU A 169 14.14 13.89 -2.81
CA LEU A 169 13.12 14.37 -3.75
C LEU A 169 12.72 15.83 -3.52
N LYS A 170 13.69 16.69 -3.21
CA LYS A 170 13.49 18.09 -2.81
C LYS A 170 12.70 18.97 -3.82
N TYR A 171 12.62 18.56 -5.08
CA TYR A 171 11.88 19.28 -6.13
C TYR A 171 10.44 18.79 -6.33
N LEU A 172 10.04 17.76 -5.58
CA LEU A 172 8.71 17.19 -5.65
C LEU A 172 7.64 18.20 -5.18
N ARG A 173 6.58 18.39 -5.97
CA ARG A 173 5.50 19.37 -5.69
C ARG A 173 4.09 18.80 -5.69
N ASN A 174 3.87 17.64 -6.28
CA ASN A 174 2.54 17.07 -6.44
C ASN A 174 2.51 15.66 -5.82
N ILE A 175 2.32 15.58 -4.51
CA ILE A 175 2.22 14.31 -3.80
C ILE A 175 0.75 13.96 -3.60
N SER A 176 0.34 12.83 -4.16
CA SER A 176 -0.94 12.20 -3.83
C SER A 176 -0.69 11.09 -2.82
N ILE A 177 -1.33 11.16 -1.66
CA ILE A 177 -1.16 10.18 -0.58
C ILE A 177 -2.38 9.27 -0.54
N ILE A 178 -2.15 7.96 -0.53
CA ILE A 178 -3.17 6.95 -0.25
C ILE A 178 -2.79 6.29 1.08
N VAL A 179 -3.65 6.38 2.07
CA VAL A 179 -3.38 5.86 3.42
C VAL A 179 -4.47 4.91 3.88
N PHE A 180 -4.04 3.78 4.45
CA PHE A 180 -4.93 2.70 4.86
C PHE A 180 -5.07 2.63 6.40
N GLY A 181 -6.33 2.51 6.88
CA GLY A 181 -6.66 2.21 8.27
C GLY A 181 -6.00 3.13 9.30
N MET A 182 -5.33 2.50 10.27
CA MET A 182 -4.68 3.17 11.41
C MET A 182 -3.48 4.06 11.02
N SER A 183 -2.92 3.90 9.84
CA SER A 183 -1.81 4.75 9.35
C SER A 183 -2.20 6.21 9.16
N SER A 184 -3.49 6.49 9.03
CA SER A 184 -4.02 7.84 8.98
C SER A 184 -3.67 8.69 10.21
N PHE A 185 -3.54 8.09 11.38
CA PHE A 185 -3.18 8.81 12.61
C PHE A 185 -1.77 9.38 12.54
N SER A 186 -0.82 8.58 12.11
CA SER A 186 0.57 9.03 11.94
C SER A 186 0.71 10.01 10.79
N LEU A 187 -0.09 9.85 9.72
CA LEU A 187 -0.14 10.84 8.65
C LEU A 187 -0.60 12.22 9.20
N ILE A 188 -1.68 12.28 9.99
CA ILE A 188 -2.15 13.54 10.57
C ILE A 188 -1.07 14.21 11.42
N LYS A 189 -0.35 13.43 12.26
CA LYS A 189 0.78 13.95 13.03
C LYS A 189 1.91 14.48 12.13
N LEU A 190 2.22 13.75 11.04
CA LEU A 190 3.21 14.19 10.06
C LEU A 190 2.82 15.52 9.43
N LEU A 191 1.57 15.66 9.00
CA LEU A 191 1.05 16.88 8.37
C LEU A 191 1.14 18.08 9.31
N ARG A 192 0.75 17.89 10.58
CA ARG A 192 0.87 18.90 11.62
C ARG A 192 2.32 19.38 11.79
N ASN A 193 3.28 18.45 11.81
CA ASN A 193 4.68 18.76 12.02
C ASN A 193 5.36 19.33 10.76
N ASN A 194 4.75 19.17 9.59
CA ASN A 194 5.27 19.60 8.31
C ASN A 194 4.24 20.47 7.55
N LYS A 195 3.68 21.47 8.24
CA LYS A 195 2.62 22.33 7.72
C LYS A 195 2.91 22.87 6.32
N ARG A 196 4.10 23.45 6.13
CA ARG A 196 4.52 24.02 4.85
C ARG A 196 4.51 22.99 3.72
N ASP A 197 5.05 21.79 3.96
CA ASP A 197 5.05 20.73 2.93
C ASP A 197 3.63 20.27 2.60
N PHE A 198 2.74 20.26 3.62
CA PHE A 198 1.34 19.93 3.41
C PHE A 198 0.65 20.95 2.51
N GLU A 199 0.92 22.22 2.74
CA GLU A 199 0.36 23.32 1.98
C GLU A 199 0.84 23.33 0.52
N GLU A 200 2.17 23.22 0.32
CA GLU A 200 2.83 23.42 -0.96
C GLU A 200 2.92 22.15 -1.82
N ASN A 201 3.15 20.99 -1.20
CA ASN A 201 3.57 19.80 -1.93
C ASN A 201 2.51 18.69 -1.98
N ILE A 202 1.61 18.61 -0.99
CA ILE A 202 0.57 17.58 -0.98
C ILE A 202 -0.68 18.09 -1.67
N THR A 203 -1.08 17.41 -2.74
CA THR A 203 -2.23 17.81 -3.57
C THR A 203 -3.51 17.09 -3.18
N LYS A 204 -3.45 15.79 -2.89
CA LYS A 204 -4.60 14.97 -2.53
C LYS A 204 -4.24 13.92 -1.49
N ILE A 205 -5.20 13.60 -0.64
CA ILE A 205 -5.12 12.54 0.36
C ILE A 205 -6.36 11.66 0.21
N PHE A 206 -6.12 10.38 -0.05
CA PHE A 206 -7.16 9.36 -0.11
C PHE A 206 -7.01 8.47 1.12
N MET A 207 -7.95 8.56 2.04
CA MET A 207 -8.01 7.70 3.21
C MET A 207 -8.93 6.52 2.92
N ILE A 208 -8.52 5.32 3.30
CA ILE A 208 -9.31 4.11 3.09
C ILE A 208 -9.56 3.47 4.45
N ASN A 209 -10.83 3.36 4.81
CA ASN A 209 -11.29 2.81 6.09
C ASN A 209 -10.56 3.42 7.31
N SER A 210 -10.42 4.73 7.30
CA SER A 210 -9.67 5.48 8.31
C SER A 210 -10.57 5.89 9.47
N LYS A 211 -10.08 5.70 10.69
CA LYS A 211 -10.70 6.19 11.94
C LYS A 211 -10.02 7.47 12.45
N HIS A 212 -9.68 8.38 11.54
CA HIS A 212 -8.87 9.57 11.84
C HIS A 212 -9.59 10.64 12.69
N LYS A 213 -10.92 10.61 12.83
CA LYS A 213 -11.72 11.61 13.55
C LYS A 213 -11.15 11.94 14.93
N LYS A 214 -10.70 10.95 15.68
CA LYS A 214 -10.10 11.13 17.02
C LYS A 214 -8.85 12.04 17.00
N TYR A 215 -8.06 12.01 15.93
CA TYR A 215 -6.82 12.78 15.82
C TYR A 215 -6.97 14.05 14.97
N TYR A 216 -8.09 14.21 14.29
CA TYR A 216 -8.37 15.40 13.50
C TYR A 216 -8.30 16.69 14.33
N ASN A 217 -8.68 16.62 15.60
CA ASN A 217 -8.67 17.77 16.51
C ASN A 217 -7.28 18.30 16.87
N ILE A 218 -6.21 17.53 16.63
CA ILE A 218 -4.83 18.02 16.84
C ILE A 218 -4.36 18.97 15.72
N LEU A 219 -5.06 19.02 14.59
CA LEU A 219 -4.85 20.00 13.55
C LEU A 219 -5.44 21.34 13.99
N GLY A 220 -4.69 22.42 13.87
CA GLY A 220 -5.24 23.78 14.01
C GLY A 220 -6.22 24.10 12.87
N ASP A 221 -7.04 25.12 13.04
CA ASP A 221 -8.17 25.40 12.14
C ASP A 221 -7.76 25.61 10.68
N ASP A 222 -6.65 26.29 10.43
CA ASP A 222 -6.10 26.47 9.07
C ASP A 222 -5.78 25.12 8.42
N LEU A 223 -5.11 24.21 9.17
CA LEU A 223 -4.78 22.89 8.66
C LEU A 223 -5.99 22.00 8.48
N LYS A 224 -7.02 22.15 9.34
CA LYS A 224 -8.30 21.43 9.17
C LYS A 224 -8.98 21.85 7.86
N LYS A 225 -9.03 23.15 7.59
CA LYS A 225 -9.63 23.66 6.34
C LYS A 225 -8.89 23.09 5.10
N GLN A 226 -7.56 23.10 5.12
CA GLN A 226 -6.77 22.55 4.02
C GLN A 226 -6.93 21.03 3.90
N PHE A 227 -6.95 20.34 5.04
CA PHE A 227 -7.17 18.90 5.09
C PHE A 227 -8.50 18.52 4.45
N ASN A 228 -9.58 19.20 4.81
CA ASN A 228 -10.92 18.96 4.25
C ASN A 228 -10.96 19.19 2.72
N ASN A 229 -10.22 20.18 2.22
CA ASN A 229 -10.16 20.47 0.79
C ASN A 229 -9.33 19.43 -0.01
N LYS A 230 -8.37 18.79 0.63
CA LYS A 230 -7.44 17.85 -0.02
C LYS A 230 -7.76 16.39 0.26
N CYS A 231 -8.56 16.08 1.28
CA CYS A 231 -8.78 14.74 1.78
C CYS A 231 -10.16 14.20 1.41
N VAL A 232 -10.17 12.93 0.96
CA VAL A 232 -11.39 12.13 0.80
C VAL A 232 -11.20 10.85 1.61
N ASN A 233 -12.20 10.48 2.42
CA ASN A 233 -12.18 9.23 3.18
C ASN A 233 -13.21 8.25 2.61
N TYR A 234 -12.72 7.13 2.09
CA TYR A 234 -13.53 6.01 1.64
C TYR A 234 -13.76 5.06 2.80
N ILE A 235 -14.99 4.85 3.18
CA ILE A 235 -15.37 3.95 4.28
C ILE A 235 -16.22 2.80 3.76
N LEU A 236 -16.14 1.66 4.42
CA LEU A 236 -17.08 0.57 4.19
C LEU A 236 -18.43 0.96 4.77
N SER A 237 -19.49 0.85 3.99
CA SER A 237 -20.85 1.22 4.34
C SER A 237 -21.83 0.33 3.58
N ASP A 238 -23.05 0.22 4.09
CA ASP A 238 -24.17 -0.44 3.41
C ASP A 238 -24.83 0.47 2.35
N GLU A 239 -24.44 1.74 2.29
CA GLU A 239 -24.89 2.69 1.28
C GLU A 239 -24.32 2.37 -0.11
N PRO A 240 -24.98 2.79 -1.20
CA PRO A 240 -24.51 2.59 -2.56
C PRO A 240 -23.09 3.11 -2.78
N ILE A 241 -22.32 2.40 -3.61
CA ILE A 241 -20.93 2.78 -3.92
C ILE A 241 -20.89 4.19 -4.53
N GLY A 242 -20.05 5.04 -3.94
CA GLY A 242 -19.85 6.42 -4.40
C GLY A 242 -20.78 7.44 -3.73
N GLN A 243 -21.70 7.02 -2.88
CA GLN A 243 -22.54 7.94 -2.11
C GLN A 243 -21.70 8.70 -1.09
N ILE A 244 -21.95 10.00 -0.98
CA ILE A 244 -21.33 10.85 0.04
C ILE A 244 -22.06 10.60 1.37
N ILE A 245 -21.31 10.11 2.36
CA ILE A 245 -21.82 9.92 3.72
C ILE A 245 -21.46 11.15 4.53
N ASN A 246 -22.48 11.92 4.92
CA ASN A 246 -22.30 13.07 5.78
C ASN A 246 -21.99 12.61 7.22
N SER A 247 -20.92 13.12 7.79
CA SER A 247 -20.45 12.77 9.15
C SER A 247 -21.28 13.40 10.29
N SER A 248 -22.46 13.94 9.99
CA SER A 248 -23.32 14.66 10.95
C SER A 248 -24.14 13.77 11.88
N THR A 249 -24.06 12.44 11.73
CA THR A 249 -24.71 11.53 12.68
C THR A 249 -23.67 10.94 13.63
N ASP A 250 -23.81 11.28 14.89
CA ASP A 250 -23.05 10.78 16.05
C ASP A 250 -23.33 9.29 16.35
N SER A 251 -23.08 8.42 15.43
CA SER A 251 -23.27 7.00 15.63
C SER A 251 -22.14 6.20 15.01
N LEU A 252 -20.99 6.25 15.65
CA LEU A 252 -19.99 5.18 15.60
C LEU A 252 -19.19 5.27 16.91
N GLU A 253 -19.77 4.69 17.97
CA GLU A 253 -19.02 4.21 19.11
C GLU A 253 -18.01 3.11 18.71
#